data_3e687c6eac61a53817577a0252750c7b
#
_entry.id   3e687c6eac61a53817577a0252750c7b
#
_cell.length_a   1.000
_cell.length_b   1.000
_cell.length_c   1.000
_cell.angle_alpha   90.00
_cell.angle_beta   90.00
_cell.angle_gamma   90.00
#
_symmetry.space_group_name_H-M   'P 1'
#
loop_
_entity.id
_entity.type
_entity.pdbx_description
1 polymer ?
#
loop_
_entity_poly.entity_id
_entity_poly.type
_entity_poly.pdbx_seq_one_letter_code
_entity_poly.pdbx_strand_id
1 'polypeptide(L)' 'MKKHDVIIFRPFSFTVGQKLHIDGGPRSGDWEVIGVSDRKVKLRCPVSSREFEWNRFCYFAEERSGVVWPQGKE' A
#
# COMPACT_ATOMS: atom_id res chain seq x y z
N MET A 1 24.94 4.79 -21.18
CA MET A 1 24.33 4.36 -19.91
C MET A 1 23.53 3.11 -20.10
N LYS A 2 23.60 2.26 -19.11
CA LYS A 2 22.82 1.03 -19.16
C LYS A 2 21.37 1.31 -18.80
N LYS A 3 20.48 0.60 -19.45
CA LYS A 3 19.06 0.67 -19.19
C LYS A 3 18.59 -0.64 -18.58
N HIS A 4 17.63 -0.53 -17.69
CA HIS A 4 17.18 -1.65 -16.89
C HIS A 4 15.66 -1.71 -16.83
N ASP A 5 15.17 -2.88 -16.46
CA ASP A 5 13.77 -3.04 -16.10
C ASP A 5 13.65 -2.78 -14.60
N VAL A 6 12.80 -1.84 -14.24
CA VAL A 6 12.70 -1.38 -12.85
C VAL A 6 11.25 -1.43 -12.39
N ILE A 7 11.04 -1.90 -11.19
CA ILE A 7 9.72 -1.89 -10.55
C ILE A 7 9.64 -0.68 -9.63
N ILE A 8 8.65 0.16 -9.87
CA ILE A 8 8.43 1.38 -9.10
C ILE A 8 7.25 1.16 -8.19
N PHE A 9 7.45 1.39 -6.89
CA PHE A 9 6.37 1.28 -5.91
C PHE A 9 5.93 2.66 -5.47
N ARG A 10 4.62 2.87 -5.44
CA ARG A 10 4.02 4.10 -4.94
C ARG A 10 3.03 3.76 -3.85
N PRO A 11 2.99 4.55 -2.76
CA PRO A 11 2.03 4.28 -1.70
C PRO A 11 0.60 4.32 -2.22
N PHE A 12 -0.22 3.38 -1.76
CA PHE A 12 -1.63 3.39 -2.06
C PHE A 12 -2.32 4.48 -1.25
N SER A 13 -3.17 5.26 -1.89
CA SER A 13 -3.90 6.35 -1.23
C SER A 13 -5.21 5.81 -0.67
N PHE A 14 -5.26 5.64 0.65
CA PHE A 14 -6.48 5.21 1.33
C PHE A 14 -7.44 6.37 1.51
N THR A 15 -8.73 6.05 1.47
CA THR A 15 -9.80 7.02 1.73
C THR A 15 -10.72 6.42 2.77
N VAL A 16 -11.12 7.20 3.76
CA VAL A 16 -12.07 6.76 4.79
C VAL A 16 -13.34 6.27 4.12
N GLY A 17 -13.82 5.11 4.55
CA GLY A 17 -15.01 4.48 3.99
C GLY A 17 -14.71 3.42 2.95
N GLN A 18 -13.49 3.30 2.49
CA GLN A 18 -13.14 2.24 1.54
C GLN A 18 -13.24 0.87 2.19
N LYS A 19 -13.66 -0.09 1.39
CA LYS A 19 -13.72 -1.49 1.81
C LYS A 19 -12.59 -2.23 1.11
N LEU A 20 -11.82 -2.98 1.90
CA LEU A 20 -10.62 -3.66 1.43
C LEU A 20 -10.75 -5.15 1.64
N HIS A 21 -10.16 -5.90 0.73
CA HIS A 21 -9.90 -7.32 0.94
C HIS A 21 -8.42 -7.56 0.72
N ILE A 22 -7.75 -8.08 1.72
CA ILE A 22 -6.33 -8.39 1.65
C ILE A 22 -6.20 -9.90 1.55
N ASP A 23 -5.59 -10.36 0.46
CA ASP A 23 -5.44 -11.76 0.17
C ASP A 23 -4.04 -12.20 0.59
N GLY A 24 -3.99 -12.99 1.65
CA GLY A 24 -2.73 -13.53 2.15
C GLY A 24 -2.00 -12.60 3.11
N GLY A 25 -1.04 -13.19 3.83
CA GLY A 25 -0.22 -12.47 4.78
C GLY A 25 -0.89 -12.29 6.15
N PRO A 26 -0.17 -11.64 7.08
CA PRO A 26 -0.67 -11.50 8.45
C PRO A 26 -1.85 -10.55 8.59
N ARG A 27 -2.11 -9.73 7.57
CA ARG A 27 -3.23 -8.78 7.59
C ARG A 27 -4.33 -9.20 6.64
N SER A 28 -4.39 -10.50 6.29
CA SER A 28 -5.42 -10.98 5.37
C SER A 28 -6.82 -10.83 5.96
N GLY A 29 -7.80 -10.64 5.06
CA GLY A 29 -9.19 -10.52 5.45
C GLY A 29 -9.84 -9.27 4.92
N ASP A 30 -11.03 -8.99 5.43
CA ASP A 30 -11.82 -7.85 5.00
C ASP A 30 -11.69 -6.72 6.01
N TRP A 31 -11.52 -5.51 5.50
CA TRP A 31 -11.28 -4.34 6.32
C TRP A 31 -12.02 -3.13 5.78
N GLU A 32 -12.43 -2.25 6.68
CA GLU A 32 -12.96 -0.95 6.31
C GLU A 32 -12.02 0.14 6.82
N VAL A 33 -11.70 1.10 5.96
CA VAL A 33 -10.83 2.22 6.34
C VAL A 33 -11.65 3.18 7.17
N ILE A 34 -11.24 3.42 8.40
CA ILE A 34 -11.94 4.33 9.31
C ILE A 34 -11.10 5.54 9.69
N GLY A 35 -9.82 5.55 9.32
CA GLY A 35 -8.97 6.70 9.57
C GLY A 35 -7.71 6.62 8.72
N VAL A 36 -7.20 7.76 8.29
CA VAL A 36 -5.97 7.85 7.50
C VAL A 36 -5.16 9.03 8.01
N SER A 37 -3.87 8.80 8.19
CA SER A 37 -2.93 9.87 8.50
C SER A 37 -1.73 9.74 7.57
N ASP A 38 -0.74 10.64 7.73
CA ASP A 38 0.43 10.64 6.85
C ASP A 38 1.14 9.30 6.82
N ARG A 39 1.20 8.62 7.96
CA ARG A 39 2.00 7.41 8.09
C ARG A 39 1.19 6.19 8.45
N LYS A 40 -0.08 6.35 8.85
CA LYS A 40 -0.85 5.24 9.38
C LYS A 40 -2.23 5.18 8.75
N VAL A 41 -2.78 3.99 8.77
CA VAL A 41 -4.14 3.73 8.35
C VAL A 41 -4.83 2.97 9.47
N LYS A 42 -6.05 3.38 9.80
CA LYS A 42 -6.84 2.72 10.82
C LYS A 42 -7.94 1.91 10.13
N LEU A 43 -8.00 0.64 10.46
CA LEU A 43 -8.90 -0.30 9.81
C LEU A 43 -9.78 -0.97 10.85
N ARG A 44 -11.00 -1.29 10.43
CA ARG A 44 -11.95 -2.03 11.26
C ARG A 44 -12.39 -3.29 10.55
N CYS A 45 -12.39 -4.39 11.27
CA CYS A 45 -12.93 -5.65 10.76
C CYS A 45 -14.46 -5.58 10.77
N PRO A 46 -15.14 -5.79 9.63
CA PRO A 46 -16.60 -5.69 9.60
C PRO A 46 -17.32 -6.80 10.35
N VAL A 47 -16.63 -7.91 10.63
CA VAL A 47 -17.24 -9.04 11.32
C VAL A 47 -17.10 -8.90 12.83
N SER A 48 -15.89 -8.64 13.33
CA SER A 48 -15.62 -8.58 14.76
C SER A 48 -15.68 -7.17 15.33
N SER A 49 -15.72 -6.17 14.49
CA SER A 49 -15.67 -4.75 14.84
C SER A 49 -14.36 -4.34 15.53
N ARG A 50 -13.35 -5.20 15.48
CA ARG A 50 -12.04 -4.86 16.01
C ARG A 50 -11.36 -3.83 15.14
N GLU A 51 -10.66 -2.90 15.79
CA GLU A 51 -9.96 -1.82 15.12
C GLU A 51 -8.46 -1.96 15.31
N PHE A 52 -7.74 -1.69 14.25
CA PHE A 52 -6.28 -1.73 14.27
C PHE A 52 -5.73 -0.50 13.56
N GLU A 53 -4.61 -0.01 14.06
CA GLU A 53 -3.91 1.07 13.39
C GLU A 53 -2.53 0.56 13.01
N TRP A 54 -2.23 0.61 11.72
CA TRP A 54 -0.97 0.10 11.19
C TRP A 54 -0.27 1.18 10.39
N ASN A 55 1.03 1.03 10.24
CA ASN A 55 1.76 1.82 9.24
C ASN A 55 1.18 1.52 7.86
N ARG A 56 1.17 2.53 7.00
CA ARG A 56 0.65 2.35 5.64
C ARG A 56 1.50 1.30 4.95
N PHE A 57 0.83 0.32 4.33
CA PHE A 57 1.51 -0.89 3.88
C PHE A 57 1.14 -1.33 2.46
N CYS A 58 0.20 -0.69 1.81
CA CYS A 58 -0.18 -1.05 0.46
C CYS A 58 0.48 -0.13 -0.54
N TYR A 59 0.96 -0.71 -1.64
CA TYR A 59 1.64 0.04 -2.68
C TYR A 59 1.14 -0.37 -4.04
N PHE A 60 1.14 0.58 -4.97
CA PHE A 60 1.03 0.28 -6.38
C PHE A 60 2.40 -0.11 -6.89
N ALA A 61 2.43 -1.09 -7.78
CA ALA A 61 3.66 -1.50 -8.45
C ALA A 61 3.51 -1.20 -9.93
N GLU A 62 4.53 -0.57 -10.51
CA GLU A 62 4.57 -0.27 -11.93
C GLU A 62 5.89 -0.75 -12.48
N GLU A 63 5.83 -1.53 -13.57
CA GLU A 63 7.03 -2.00 -14.24
C GLU A 63 7.39 -1.03 -15.34
N ARG A 64 8.65 -0.60 -15.38
CA ARG A 64 9.17 0.24 -16.46
C ARG A 64 10.40 -0.38 -17.06
N SER A 65 10.44 -0.39 -18.38
CA SER A 65 11.54 -0.95 -19.13
C SER A 65 12.37 0.16 -19.77
N GLY A 66 13.65 -0.10 -19.94
CA GLY A 66 14.52 0.81 -20.64
C GLY A 66 14.77 2.11 -19.92
N VAL A 67 14.82 2.08 -18.60
CA VAL A 67 15.09 3.27 -17.79
C VAL A 67 16.49 3.22 -17.21
N VAL A 68 17.02 4.38 -16.95
CA VAL A 68 18.31 4.50 -16.27
C VAL A 68 18.15 4.13 -14.81
N TRP A 69 19.04 3.27 -14.35
CA TRP A 69 19.00 2.84 -12.96
C TRP A 69 20.41 2.59 -12.44
N PRO A 70 20.75 3.00 -11.24
CA PRO A 70 19.93 3.80 -10.34
C PRO A 70 19.74 5.21 -10.90
N GLN A 71 18.67 5.88 -10.47
CA GLN A 71 18.37 7.20 -11.00
C GLN A 71 19.29 8.28 -10.46
N GLY A 72 20.05 7.97 -9.44
CA GLY A 72 21.12 8.84 -8.98
C GLY A 72 20.68 10.02 -8.17
N LYS A 73 19.44 10.08 -7.79
CA LYS A 73 18.93 11.18 -6.97
C LYS A 73 18.83 10.73 -5.53
N GLU A 74 19.57 11.38 -4.69
CA GLU A 74 19.60 11.02 -3.27
C GLU A 74 19.31 12.19 -2.40
#